data_e553ec67eeb69e41dfcd86faaa53d019
#
_entry.id   e553ec67eeb69e41dfcd86faaa53d019
#
_cell.length_a   1.000
_cell.length_b   1.000
_cell.length_c   1.000
_cell.angle_alpha   90.00
_cell.angle_beta   90.00
_cell.angle_gamma   90.00
#
_symmetry.space_group_name_H-M   'P 1'
#
loop_
_entity.id
_entity.type
_entity.pdbx_description
1 polymer ?
#
loop_
_entity_poly.entity_id
_entity_poly.type
_entity_poly.pdbx_seq_one_letter_code
_entity_poly.pdbx_strand_id
1 'polypeptide(L)'
;MPVRREFIHTTREDARRELGLGEEPLVVSAFGSLGAKVMNQTMADLFAMEQENGFPFRHIHATGTFGWEWMPNLVKEKGVDLESAPKIEMWEYIYNMPTVMAAADLIIGRAGASTCNEIGASATPCILIPSPNVTNNHQEKNARVLEEGGGAVVVLEKDCSSEKMYELVTGLLADEARREEMSRKLHTMVHLNSTERICEIVEELIQR
;
A
#
# COMPACT_ATOMS: atom_id res chain seq x y z
N MET A 1 9.66 14.29 4.72
CA MET A 1 10.54 13.88 3.60
C MET A 1 9.84 14.28 2.30
N PRO A 2 10.55 14.80 1.27
CA PRO A 2 9.93 15.15 -0.01
C PRO A 2 9.22 13.96 -0.66
N VAL A 3 8.08 14.23 -1.26
CA VAL A 3 7.33 13.29 -2.10
C VAL A 3 7.16 13.88 -3.49
N ARG A 4 6.94 13.05 -4.49
CA ARG A 4 6.64 13.52 -5.84
C ARG A 4 5.32 14.30 -5.84
N ARG A 5 5.22 15.36 -6.64
CA ARG A 5 4.05 16.23 -6.68
C ARG A 5 2.76 15.49 -7.06
N GLU A 6 2.89 14.44 -7.86
CA GLU A 6 1.77 13.61 -8.30
C GLU A 6 1.03 12.97 -7.11
N PHE A 7 1.73 12.60 -6.01
CA PHE A 7 1.07 12.09 -4.79
C PHE A 7 0.16 13.13 -4.12
N ILE A 8 0.39 14.42 -4.38
CA ILE A 8 -0.36 15.52 -3.76
C ILE A 8 -1.53 15.96 -4.65
N HIS A 9 -1.33 15.90 -5.98
CA HIS A 9 -2.24 16.52 -6.95
C HIS A 9 -3.12 15.53 -7.71
N THR A 10 -2.80 14.24 -7.71
CA THR A 10 -3.65 13.24 -8.38
C THR A 10 -4.92 13.03 -7.57
N THR A 11 -6.06 13.36 -8.18
CA THR A 11 -7.36 13.12 -7.55
C THR A 11 -7.78 11.66 -7.67
N ARG A 12 -8.59 11.18 -6.72
CA ARG A 12 -9.15 9.83 -6.77
C ARG A 12 -9.98 9.59 -8.05
N GLU A 13 -10.77 10.58 -8.45
CA GLU A 13 -11.62 10.48 -9.63
C GLU A 13 -10.80 10.31 -10.92
N ASP A 14 -9.78 11.15 -11.11
CA ASP A 14 -8.88 11.06 -12.27
C ASP A 14 -8.10 9.74 -12.29
N ALA A 15 -7.59 9.33 -11.14
CA ALA A 15 -6.85 8.09 -10.97
C ALA A 15 -7.71 6.85 -11.32
N ARG A 16 -8.94 6.79 -10.81
CA ARG A 16 -9.85 5.68 -11.11
C ARG A 16 -10.26 5.64 -12.58
N ARG A 17 -10.47 6.81 -13.20
CA ARG A 17 -10.75 6.91 -14.63
C ARG A 17 -9.55 6.45 -15.47
N GLU A 18 -8.33 6.82 -15.12
CA GLU A 18 -7.09 6.39 -15.80
C GLU A 18 -6.90 4.88 -15.74
N LEU A 19 -7.22 4.27 -14.59
CA LEU A 19 -7.10 2.81 -14.39
C LEU A 19 -8.32 2.03 -14.89
N GLY A 20 -9.35 2.69 -15.44
CA GLY A 20 -10.57 2.04 -15.92
C GLY A 20 -11.38 1.37 -14.81
N LEU A 21 -11.32 1.91 -13.58
CA LEU A 21 -12.02 1.40 -12.41
C LEU A 21 -13.44 1.96 -12.30
N GLY A 22 -14.38 1.10 -11.95
CA GLY A 22 -15.75 1.48 -11.57
C GLY A 22 -15.86 1.85 -10.07
N GLU A 23 -17.01 1.49 -9.47
CA GLU A 23 -17.29 1.75 -8.05
C GLU A 23 -16.70 0.67 -7.11
N GLU A 24 -16.19 -0.44 -7.66
CA GLU A 24 -15.65 -1.54 -6.86
C GLU A 24 -14.46 -1.09 -6.00
N PRO A 25 -14.33 -1.61 -4.76
CA PRO A 25 -13.18 -1.31 -3.92
C PRO A 25 -11.88 -1.78 -4.56
N LEU A 26 -10.81 -0.98 -4.42
CA LEU A 26 -9.45 -1.31 -4.86
C LEU A 26 -8.52 -1.47 -3.66
N VAL A 27 -7.92 -2.65 -3.56
CA VAL A 27 -6.80 -2.96 -2.66
C VAL A 27 -5.50 -2.95 -3.45
N VAL A 28 -4.47 -2.35 -2.90
CA VAL A 28 -3.12 -2.35 -3.50
C VAL A 28 -2.13 -2.91 -2.51
N SER A 29 -1.36 -3.92 -2.91
CA SER A 29 -0.32 -4.50 -2.06
C SER A 29 1.06 -4.42 -2.72
N ALA A 30 2.05 -3.93 -1.96
CA ALA A 30 3.44 -3.79 -2.42
C ALA A 30 4.42 -3.84 -1.26
N PHE A 31 5.49 -4.63 -1.39
CA PHE A 31 6.44 -4.87 -0.30
C PHE A 31 7.88 -4.47 -0.67
N GLY A 32 8.00 -3.36 -1.41
CA GLY A 32 9.26 -2.80 -1.89
C GLY A 32 9.62 -3.25 -3.31
N SER A 33 10.62 -2.58 -3.92
CA SER A 33 11.03 -2.81 -5.31
C SER A 33 11.54 -4.22 -5.60
N LEU A 34 12.17 -4.85 -4.62
CA LEU A 34 12.65 -6.24 -4.72
C LEU A 34 11.57 -7.27 -4.36
N GLY A 35 10.50 -6.81 -3.70
CA GLY A 35 9.51 -7.69 -3.10
C GLY A 35 9.95 -8.29 -1.76
N ALA A 36 9.05 -9.03 -1.13
CA ALA A 36 9.32 -9.76 0.12
C ALA A 36 8.71 -11.17 0.01
N LYS A 37 9.57 -12.19 -0.04
CA LYS A 37 9.14 -13.58 -0.30
C LYS A 37 7.99 -14.03 0.60
N VAL A 38 8.11 -13.84 1.92
CA VAL A 38 7.07 -14.21 2.90
C VAL A 38 5.76 -13.50 2.60
N MET A 39 5.82 -12.21 2.26
CA MET A 39 4.61 -11.44 1.96
C MET A 39 3.96 -11.84 0.65
N ASN A 40 4.77 -12.10 -0.39
CA ASN A 40 4.24 -12.61 -1.66
C ASN A 40 3.56 -13.97 -1.48
N GLN A 41 4.10 -14.84 -0.63
CA GLN A 41 3.45 -16.11 -0.26
C GLN A 41 2.11 -15.87 0.43
N THR A 42 2.08 -14.97 1.43
CA THR A 42 0.83 -14.60 2.12
C THR A 42 -0.20 -14.00 1.16
N MET A 43 0.23 -13.17 0.18
CA MET A 43 -0.67 -12.62 -0.82
C MET A 43 -1.19 -13.68 -1.80
N ALA A 44 -0.39 -14.68 -2.16
CA ALA A 44 -0.87 -15.81 -2.97
C ALA A 44 -1.96 -16.62 -2.25
N ASP A 45 -1.83 -16.84 -0.94
CA ASP A 45 -2.88 -17.47 -0.12
C ASP A 45 -4.12 -16.54 -0.01
N LEU A 46 -3.90 -15.23 0.13
CA LEU A 46 -5.01 -14.26 0.16
C LEU A 46 -5.80 -14.27 -1.16
N PHE A 47 -5.14 -14.36 -2.32
CA PHE A 47 -5.80 -14.46 -3.62
C PHE A 47 -6.72 -15.68 -3.73
N ALA A 48 -6.30 -16.83 -3.16
CA ALA A 48 -7.16 -18.01 -3.11
C ALA A 48 -8.42 -17.73 -2.28
N MET A 49 -8.31 -17.06 -1.14
CA MET A 49 -9.46 -16.66 -0.33
C MET A 49 -10.36 -15.64 -1.04
N GLU A 50 -9.79 -14.69 -1.77
CA GLU A 50 -10.52 -13.72 -2.58
C GLU A 50 -11.35 -14.45 -3.65
N GLN A 51 -10.77 -15.44 -4.32
CA GLN A 51 -11.47 -16.26 -5.32
C GLN A 51 -12.58 -17.09 -4.69
N GLU A 52 -12.34 -17.78 -3.57
CA GLU A 52 -13.33 -18.56 -2.83
C GLU A 52 -14.54 -17.73 -2.41
N ASN A 53 -14.33 -16.44 -2.15
CA ASN A 53 -15.37 -15.49 -1.75
C ASN A 53 -15.91 -14.63 -2.90
N GLY A 54 -15.67 -15.02 -4.16
CA GLY A 54 -16.23 -14.37 -5.34
C GLY A 54 -15.63 -13.01 -5.69
N PHE A 55 -14.34 -12.77 -5.33
CA PHE A 55 -13.61 -11.53 -5.62
C PHE A 55 -14.34 -10.28 -5.09
N PRO A 56 -14.43 -10.09 -3.76
CA PRO A 56 -15.21 -9.01 -3.17
C PRO A 56 -14.66 -7.60 -3.46
N PHE A 57 -13.41 -7.50 -3.90
CA PHE A 57 -12.74 -6.26 -4.30
C PHE A 57 -11.76 -6.54 -5.46
N ARG A 58 -11.26 -5.48 -6.07
CA ARG A 58 -10.16 -5.56 -7.03
C ARG A 58 -8.84 -5.47 -6.28
N HIS A 59 -7.85 -6.28 -6.66
CA HIS A 59 -6.55 -6.33 -6.00
C HIS A 59 -5.43 -6.16 -7.03
N ILE A 60 -4.62 -5.11 -6.88
CA ILE A 60 -3.37 -4.90 -7.61
C ILE A 60 -2.21 -5.25 -6.67
N HIS A 61 -1.40 -6.23 -7.05
CA HIS A 61 -0.24 -6.67 -6.28
C HIS A 61 1.06 -6.48 -7.04
N ALA A 62 2.02 -5.76 -6.44
CA ALA A 62 3.39 -5.69 -6.96
C ALA A 62 4.27 -6.74 -6.26
N THR A 63 4.72 -7.72 -7.02
CA THR A 63 5.55 -8.84 -6.54
C THR A 63 6.98 -8.42 -6.19
N GLY A 64 7.45 -7.31 -6.78
CA GLY A 64 8.86 -6.96 -6.82
C GLY A 64 9.65 -7.88 -7.77
N THR A 65 10.86 -7.42 -8.13
CA THR A 65 11.71 -8.09 -9.13
C THR A 65 11.96 -9.56 -8.80
N PHE A 66 12.24 -9.89 -7.53
CA PHE A 66 12.51 -11.29 -7.15
C PHE A 66 11.24 -12.15 -7.04
N GLY A 67 10.08 -11.53 -6.90
CA GLY A 67 8.80 -12.23 -6.81
C GLY A 67 8.25 -12.61 -8.18
N TRP A 68 8.52 -11.80 -9.19
CA TRP A 68 7.94 -11.91 -10.52
C TRP A 68 8.17 -13.27 -11.20
N GLU A 69 9.33 -13.87 -11.01
CA GLU A 69 9.71 -15.13 -11.64
C GLU A 69 8.95 -16.36 -11.10
N TRP A 70 8.59 -16.36 -9.82
CA TRP A 70 8.06 -17.57 -9.16
C TRP A 70 6.62 -17.43 -8.67
N MET A 71 6.16 -16.21 -8.34
CA MET A 71 4.83 -16.00 -7.75
C MET A 71 3.68 -16.40 -8.69
N PRO A 72 3.73 -16.20 -10.02
CA PRO A 72 2.67 -16.68 -10.92
C PRO A 72 2.42 -18.19 -10.81
N ASN A 73 3.50 -18.98 -10.70
CA ASN A 73 3.40 -20.42 -10.53
C ASN A 73 2.79 -20.78 -9.16
N LEU A 74 3.23 -20.11 -8.09
CA LEU A 74 2.68 -20.32 -6.76
C LEU A 74 1.18 -19.99 -6.72
N VAL A 75 0.74 -18.89 -7.30
CA VAL A 75 -0.66 -18.50 -7.37
C VAL A 75 -1.49 -19.57 -8.09
N LYS A 76 -0.98 -20.10 -9.19
CA LYS A 76 -1.60 -21.22 -9.91
C LYS A 76 -1.65 -22.49 -9.07
N GLU A 77 -0.58 -22.82 -8.31
CA GLU A 77 -0.57 -23.97 -7.38
C GLU A 77 -1.61 -23.83 -6.27
N LYS A 78 -1.95 -22.59 -5.89
CA LYS A 78 -3.03 -22.28 -4.93
C LYS A 78 -4.42 -22.34 -5.54
N GLY A 79 -4.54 -22.71 -6.82
CA GLY A 79 -5.82 -22.87 -7.51
C GLY A 79 -6.37 -21.57 -8.10
N VAL A 80 -5.59 -20.48 -8.12
CA VAL A 80 -6.01 -19.22 -8.73
C VAL A 80 -5.46 -19.14 -10.15
N ASP A 81 -6.36 -19.04 -11.10
CA ASP A 81 -6.03 -18.80 -12.50
C ASP A 81 -6.17 -17.31 -12.82
N LEU A 82 -5.06 -16.61 -12.95
CA LEU A 82 -5.04 -15.17 -13.18
C LEU A 82 -5.68 -14.75 -14.52
N GLU A 83 -5.77 -15.65 -15.50
CA GLU A 83 -6.44 -15.37 -16.77
C GLU A 83 -7.97 -15.31 -16.59
N SER A 84 -8.49 -16.07 -15.64
CA SER A 84 -9.92 -16.13 -15.30
C SER A 84 -10.32 -15.35 -14.06
N ALA A 85 -9.34 -14.75 -13.35
CA ALA A 85 -9.53 -13.93 -12.14
C ALA A 85 -9.53 -12.43 -12.48
N PRO A 86 -10.61 -11.85 -12.98
CA PRO A 86 -10.63 -10.53 -13.61
C PRO A 86 -10.37 -9.38 -12.62
N LYS A 87 -10.39 -9.67 -11.32
CA LYS A 87 -10.18 -8.67 -10.27
C LYS A 87 -8.81 -8.75 -9.59
N ILE A 88 -7.97 -9.73 -9.93
CA ILE A 88 -6.60 -9.83 -9.41
C ILE A 88 -5.63 -9.46 -10.53
N GLU A 89 -4.84 -8.44 -10.28
CA GLU A 89 -3.77 -8.01 -11.16
C GLU A 89 -2.43 -8.17 -10.46
N MET A 90 -1.51 -8.88 -11.10
CA MET A 90 -0.16 -9.07 -10.62
C MET A 90 0.84 -8.33 -11.52
N TRP A 91 1.61 -7.42 -10.93
CA TRP A 91 2.61 -6.63 -11.62
C TRP A 91 3.98 -6.88 -11.01
N GLU A 92 5.04 -6.80 -11.80
CA GLU A 92 6.39 -6.82 -11.28
C GLU A 92 6.66 -5.58 -10.43
N TYR A 93 6.28 -4.41 -10.97
CA TYR A 93 6.50 -3.12 -10.33
C TYR A 93 5.40 -2.11 -10.72
N ILE A 94 5.02 -1.26 -9.79
CA ILE A 94 4.04 -0.18 -10.03
C ILE A 94 4.79 1.11 -10.36
N TYR A 95 4.89 1.45 -11.64
CA TYR A 95 5.58 2.67 -12.10
C TYR A 95 4.78 3.94 -11.83
N ASN A 96 3.46 3.87 -11.93
CA ASN A 96 2.52 4.96 -11.68
C ASN A 96 1.94 4.92 -10.26
N MET A 97 2.78 4.66 -9.26
CA MET A 97 2.36 4.54 -7.85
C MET A 97 1.45 5.69 -7.37
N PRO A 98 1.67 6.98 -7.73
CA PRO A 98 0.76 8.05 -7.34
C PRO A 98 -0.68 7.83 -7.80
N THR A 99 -0.87 7.44 -9.08
CA THR A 99 -2.20 7.12 -9.63
C THR A 99 -2.84 5.94 -8.90
N VAL A 100 -2.07 4.86 -8.73
CA VAL A 100 -2.57 3.63 -8.10
C VAL A 100 -2.94 3.88 -6.63
N MET A 101 -2.11 4.63 -5.88
CA MET A 101 -2.40 4.98 -4.49
C MET A 101 -3.61 5.92 -4.36
N ALA A 102 -3.74 6.92 -5.23
CA ALA A 102 -4.89 7.83 -5.23
C ALA A 102 -6.21 7.10 -5.55
N ALA A 103 -6.17 6.06 -6.40
CA ALA A 103 -7.33 5.25 -6.76
C ALA A 103 -7.74 4.25 -5.67
N ALA A 104 -6.79 3.83 -4.81
CA ALA A 104 -6.98 2.76 -3.85
C ALA A 104 -7.90 3.14 -2.68
N ASP A 105 -8.65 2.16 -2.19
CA ASP A 105 -9.40 2.22 -0.93
C ASP A 105 -8.55 1.78 0.25
N LEU A 106 -7.57 0.91 -0.01
CA LEU A 106 -6.70 0.36 1.02
C LEU A 106 -5.34 -0.02 0.42
N ILE A 107 -4.27 0.32 1.13
CA ILE A 107 -2.91 -0.10 0.81
C ILE A 107 -2.42 -1.12 1.83
N ILE A 108 -1.74 -2.15 1.36
CA ILE A 108 -1.03 -3.13 2.18
C ILE A 108 0.45 -3.03 1.82
N GLY A 109 1.31 -2.72 2.78
CA GLY A 109 2.71 -2.52 2.45
C GLY A 109 3.69 -2.53 3.61
N ARG A 110 4.96 -2.35 3.25
CA ARG A 110 6.04 -2.10 4.22
C ARG A 110 5.98 -0.67 4.74
N ALA A 111 6.63 -0.44 5.88
CA ALA A 111 6.69 0.87 6.53
C ALA A 111 8.06 1.56 6.35
N GLY A 112 8.58 1.55 5.12
CA GLY A 112 9.74 2.37 4.76
C GLY A 112 9.41 3.86 4.87
N ALA A 113 10.40 4.72 5.17
CA ALA A 113 10.17 6.14 5.34
C ALA A 113 9.55 6.81 4.11
N SER A 114 9.97 6.45 2.89
CA SER A 114 9.36 6.97 1.65
C SER A 114 7.91 6.55 1.55
N THR A 115 7.62 5.24 1.72
CA THR A 115 6.27 4.69 1.64
C THR A 115 5.33 5.34 2.65
N CYS A 116 5.76 5.54 3.90
CA CYS A 116 4.94 6.22 4.90
C CYS A 116 4.62 7.67 4.51
N ASN A 117 5.58 8.40 3.90
CA ASN A 117 5.32 9.76 3.42
C ASN A 117 4.40 9.78 2.18
N GLU A 118 4.56 8.83 1.27
CA GLU A 118 3.70 8.67 0.09
C GLU A 118 2.25 8.34 0.51
N ILE A 119 2.07 7.40 1.44
CA ILE A 119 0.77 7.05 2.05
C ILE A 119 0.13 8.29 2.71
N GLY A 120 0.92 9.03 3.49
CA GLY A 120 0.41 10.25 4.11
C GLY A 120 0.04 11.34 3.09
N ALA A 121 0.81 11.48 2.00
CA ALA A 121 0.54 12.46 0.95
C ALA A 121 -0.69 12.10 0.11
N SER A 122 -0.88 10.83 -0.21
CA SER A 122 -2.10 10.33 -0.89
C SER A 122 -3.30 10.20 0.05
N ALA A 123 -3.05 10.28 1.37
CA ALA A 123 -4.06 10.08 2.42
C ALA A 123 -4.85 8.77 2.29
N THR A 124 -4.21 7.73 1.77
CA THR A 124 -4.87 6.45 1.52
C THR A 124 -4.76 5.53 2.75
N PRO A 125 -5.88 5.04 3.32
CA PRO A 125 -5.89 4.11 4.45
C PRO A 125 -4.96 2.91 4.22
N CYS A 126 -4.29 2.42 5.25
CA CYS A 126 -3.29 1.37 5.05
C CYS A 126 -3.21 0.32 6.17
N ILE A 127 -2.81 -0.88 5.78
CA ILE A 127 -2.30 -1.93 6.67
C ILE A 127 -0.79 -1.99 6.45
N LEU A 128 -0.02 -1.73 7.50
CA LEU A 128 1.43 -1.72 7.45
C LEU A 128 2.00 -2.99 8.08
N ILE A 129 2.85 -3.67 7.33
CA ILE A 129 3.55 -4.87 7.77
C ILE A 129 5.04 -4.55 7.76
N PRO A 130 5.58 -4.03 8.88
CA PRO A 130 6.98 -3.64 8.97
C PRO A 130 7.90 -4.83 8.76
N SER A 131 8.99 -4.64 8.01
CA SER A 131 10.01 -5.67 7.84
C SER A 131 10.79 -5.87 9.14
N PRO A 132 10.95 -7.11 9.63
CA PRO A 132 11.78 -7.39 10.80
C PRO A 132 13.28 -7.33 10.47
N ASN A 133 13.64 -7.37 9.18
CA ASN A 133 15.03 -7.49 8.70
C ASN A 133 15.63 -6.11 8.37
N VAL A 134 15.41 -5.12 9.23
CA VAL A 134 15.94 -3.75 9.05
C VAL A 134 16.66 -3.26 10.29
N THR A 135 17.70 -2.44 10.09
CA THR A 135 18.51 -1.88 11.18
C THR A 135 17.64 -1.10 12.19
N ASN A 136 17.86 -1.34 13.48
CA ASN A 136 17.19 -0.64 14.58
C ASN A 136 15.65 -0.71 14.55
N ASN A 137 15.08 -1.68 13.85
CA ASN A 137 13.63 -1.87 13.73
C ASN A 137 12.90 -0.59 13.27
N HIS A 138 13.55 0.19 12.37
CA HIS A 138 13.03 1.51 11.98
C HIS A 138 11.67 1.44 11.28
N GLN A 139 11.38 0.34 10.54
CA GLN A 139 10.07 0.21 9.91
C GLN A 139 8.93 0.06 10.91
N GLU A 140 9.11 -0.71 11.98
CA GLU A 140 8.08 -0.81 13.02
C GLU A 140 7.85 0.54 13.70
N LYS A 141 8.92 1.28 14.00
CA LYS A 141 8.78 2.65 14.56
C LYS A 141 8.00 3.57 13.64
N ASN A 142 8.29 3.55 12.34
CA ASN A 142 7.54 4.33 11.36
C ASN A 142 6.06 3.93 11.31
N ALA A 143 5.78 2.61 11.29
CA ALA A 143 4.42 2.09 11.25
C ALA A 143 3.61 2.51 12.50
N ARG A 144 4.22 2.39 13.68
CA ARG A 144 3.57 2.78 14.95
C ARG A 144 3.21 4.26 15.00
N VAL A 145 4.03 5.15 14.46
CA VAL A 145 3.67 6.58 14.36
C VAL A 145 2.36 6.78 13.59
N LEU A 146 2.19 6.10 12.44
CA LEU A 146 0.96 6.20 11.66
C LEU A 146 -0.23 5.53 12.36
N GLU A 147 -0.01 4.43 13.07
CA GLU A 147 -1.05 3.74 13.84
C GLU A 147 -1.51 4.57 15.03
N GLU A 148 -0.59 5.11 15.84
CA GLU A 148 -0.88 5.99 16.97
C GLU A 148 -1.61 7.27 16.53
N GLY A 149 -1.28 7.77 15.34
CA GLY A 149 -2.01 8.87 14.70
C GLY A 149 -3.37 8.48 14.15
N GLY A 150 -3.73 7.19 14.16
CA GLY A 150 -5.02 6.69 13.68
C GLY A 150 -5.13 6.55 12.16
N GLY A 151 -4.01 6.62 11.42
CA GLY A 151 -3.97 6.53 9.95
C GLY A 151 -3.66 5.13 9.41
N ALA A 152 -3.23 4.19 10.25
CA ALA A 152 -2.83 2.86 9.83
C ALA A 152 -3.30 1.77 10.80
N VAL A 153 -3.38 0.54 10.29
CA VAL A 153 -3.40 -0.70 11.10
C VAL A 153 -2.03 -1.36 10.95
N VAL A 154 -1.40 -1.77 12.05
CA VAL A 154 -0.10 -2.42 12.03
C VAL A 154 -0.24 -3.91 12.34
N VAL A 155 0.32 -4.74 11.47
CA VAL A 155 0.42 -6.19 11.66
C VAL A 155 1.91 -6.58 11.60
N LEU A 156 2.44 -7.20 12.64
CA LEU A 156 3.81 -7.68 12.57
C LEU A 156 3.90 -8.88 11.62
N GLU A 157 5.00 -9.00 10.88
CA GLU A 157 5.18 -10.06 9.87
C GLU A 157 4.95 -11.46 10.45
N LYS A 158 5.41 -11.72 11.68
CA LYS A 158 5.21 -13.00 12.38
C LYS A 158 3.73 -13.33 12.69
N ASP A 159 2.87 -12.31 12.74
CA ASP A 159 1.45 -12.41 13.08
C ASP A 159 0.57 -12.22 11.81
N CYS A 160 1.19 -12.15 10.63
CA CYS A 160 0.54 -11.90 9.36
C CYS A 160 0.20 -13.23 8.67
N SER A 161 -1.02 -13.72 8.86
CA SER A 161 -1.58 -14.82 8.07
C SER A 161 -2.54 -14.31 7.00
N SER A 162 -2.82 -15.12 5.98
CA SER A 162 -3.78 -14.80 4.93
C SER A 162 -5.19 -14.60 5.48
N GLU A 163 -5.62 -15.42 6.44
CA GLU A 163 -6.93 -15.31 7.09
C GLU A 163 -7.08 -13.97 7.82
N LYS A 164 -6.05 -13.61 8.61
CA LYS A 164 -6.05 -12.33 9.31
C LYS A 164 -6.04 -11.15 8.34
N MET A 165 -5.29 -11.26 7.25
CA MET A 165 -5.27 -10.22 6.22
C MET A 165 -6.62 -10.10 5.53
N TYR A 166 -7.27 -11.22 5.19
CA TYR A 166 -8.59 -11.22 4.59
C TYR A 166 -9.63 -10.56 5.50
N GLU A 167 -9.65 -10.93 6.79
CA GLU A 167 -10.54 -10.34 7.79
C GLU A 167 -10.31 -8.82 7.93
N LEU A 168 -9.05 -8.37 8.04
CA LEU A 168 -8.72 -6.95 8.15
C LEU A 168 -9.10 -6.15 6.90
N VAL A 169 -8.80 -6.70 5.72
CA VAL A 169 -9.10 -6.04 4.44
C VAL A 169 -10.61 -5.90 4.28
N THR A 170 -11.35 -6.99 4.40
CA THR A 170 -12.81 -6.96 4.23
C THR A 170 -13.51 -6.13 5.30
N GLY A 171 -13.02 -6.20 6.55
CA GLY A 171 -13.53 -5.36 7.64
C GLY A 171 -13.31 -3.87 7.41
N LEU A 172 -12.11 -3.48 6.94
CA LEU A 172 -11.84 -2.08 6.59
C LEU A 172 -12.64 -1.63 5.37
N LEU A 173 -12.77 -2.47 4.34
CA LEU A 173 -13.54 -2.13 3.15
C LEU A 173 -15.04 -1.97 3.45
N ALA A 174 -15.57 -2.70 4.43
CA ALA A 174 -16.96 -2.57 4.87
C ALA A 174 -17.23 -1.33 5.74
N ASP A 175 -16.19 -0.77 6.38
CA ASP A 175 -16.31 0.38 7.29
C ASP A 175 -15.79 1.67 6.62
N GLU A 176 -16.63 2.29 5.81
CA GLU A 176 -16.32 3.54 5.09
C GLU A 176 -15.96 4.68 6.05
N ALA A 177 -16.72 4.84 7.11
CA ALA A 177 -16.50 5.91 8.10
C ALA A 177 -15.11 5.79 8.75
N ARG A 178 -14.67 4.57 9.03
CA ARG A 178 -13.32 4.30 9.55
C ARG A 178 -12.25 4.65 8.52
N ARG A 179 -12.44 4.27 7.25
CA ARG A 179 -11.47 4.62 6.18
C ARG A 179 -11.38 6.13 5.98
N GLU A 180 -12.49 6.85 6.01
CA GLU A 180 -12.49 8.32 5.93
C GLU A 180 -11.75 8.96 7.12
N GLU A 181 -11.95 8.44 8.34
CA GLU A 181 -11.23 8.92 9.51
C GLU A 181 -9.72 8.65 9.37
N MET A 182 -9.32 7.46 8.96
CA MET A 182 -7.92 7.12 8.69
C MET A 182 -7.31 8.07 7.65
N SER A 183 -8.00 8.33 6.56
CA SER A 183 -7.57 9.25 5.50
C SER A 183 -7.37 10.67 6.05
N ARG A 184 -8.34 11.21 6.77
CA ARG A 184 -8.24 12.54 7.42
C ARG A 184 -7.03 12.62 8.35
N LYS A 185 -6.78 11.59 9.16
CA LYS A 185 -5.62 11.53 10.08
C LYS A 185 -4.31 11.50 9.30
N LEU A 186 -4.17 10.66 8.29
CA LEU A 186 -2.97 10.58 7.46
C LEU A 186 -2.61 11.93 6.85
N HIS A 187 -3.60 12.65 6.33
CA HIS A 187 -3.38 13.97 5.71
C HIS A 187 -2.79 14.99 6.70
N THR A 188 -3.09 14.89 7.99
CA THR A 188 -2.54 15.79 9.02
C THR A 188 -1.13 15.42 9.49
N MET A 189 -0.63 14.24 9.17
CA MET A 189 0.65 13.71 9.66
C MET A 189 1.85 14.01 8.76
N VAL A 190 1.63 14.54 7.56
CA VAL A 190 2.70 14.79 6.60
C VAL A 190 2.89 16.27 6.30
N HIS A 191 4.15 16.62 6.03
CA HIS A 191 4.53 17.96 5.57
C HIS A 191 4.64 17.93 4.05
N LEU A 192 3.61 18.44 3.36
CA LEU A 192 3.55 18.45 1.89
C LEU A 192 4.52 19.44 1.24
N ASN A 193 5.00 20.44 1.99
CA ASN A 193 5.96 21.47 1.57
C ASN A 193 7.42 21.15 1.93
N SER A 194 7.76 19.86 2.09
CA SER A 194 9.10 19.44 2.52
C SER A 194 10.21 19.88 1.55
N THR A 195 9.94 19.93 0.25
CA THR A 195 10.90 20.34 -0.78
C THR A 195 11.22 21.83 -0.62
N GLU A 196 10.21 22.67 -0.54
CA GLU A 196 10.32 24.11 -0.36
C GLU A 196 11.10 24.43 0.91
N ARG A 197 10.79 23.76 2.01
CA ARG A 197 11.47 23.96 3.29
C ARG A 197 12.94 23.55 3.25
N ILE A 198 13.31 22.52 2.50
CA ILE A 198 14.72 22.16 2.29
C ILE A 198 15.44 23.24 1.48
N CYS A 199 14.81 23.77 0.42
CA CYS A 199 15.38 24.87 -0.37
C CYS A 199 15.63 26.11 0.49
N GLU A 200 14.66 26.52 1.30
CA GLU A 200 14.81 27.65 2.25
C GLU A 200 16.02 27.46 3.18
N ILE A 201 16.17 26.28 3.77
CA ILE A 201 17.32 25.99 4.65
C ILE A 201 18.66 26.07 3.90
N VAL A 202 18.71 25.54 2.66
CA VAL A 202 19.92 25.61 1.84
C VAL A 202 20.25 27.05 1.47
N GLU A 203 19.27 27.87 1.08
CA GLU A 203 19.45 29.28 0.77
C GLU A 203 19.98 30.07 1.99
N GLU A 204 19.41 29.84 3.17
CA GLU A 204 19.90 30.45 4.43
C GLU A 204 21.37 30.09 4.74
N LEU A 205 21.78 28.84 4.43
CA LEU A 205 23.16 28.39 4.67
C LEU A 205 24.16 28.99 3.67
N ILE A 206 23.76 29.27 2.44
CA ILE A 206 24.58 29.88 1.40
C ILE A 206 24.79 31.39 1.66
N GLN A 207 23.81 32.04 2.30
CA GLN A 207 23.88 33.48 2.62
C GLN A 207 24.74 33.81 3.88
N ARG A 208 25.18 32.81 4.64
CA ARG A 208 26.08 32.93 5.79
C ARG A 208 27.53 32.83 5.38
#